data_1e15547fda8976b7e47bd315287758b7
#
_entry.id   1e15547fda8976b7e47bd315287758b7
#
_cell.length_a   1.000
_cell.length_b   1.000
_cell.length_c   1.000
_cell.angle_alpha   90.00
_cell.angle_beta   90.00
_cell.angle_gamma   90.00
#
_symmetry.space_group_name_H-M   'P 1'
#
loop_
_entity.id
_entity.type
_entity.pdbx_description
1 polymer ?
#
loop_
_entity_poly.entity_id
_entity_poly.type
_entity_poly.pdbx_seq_one_letter_code
_entity_poly.pdbx_strand_id
1 'polypeptide(L)'
;MPELHTKLVATAICAIILAYLGRFFYIGYQIRKRHRNLPGPPHSWILGNLKAMGEVAMSLPRRVHPHVFAALVRRKHQLRSFFYVDVWPFGDPFIAVMDPDICQQFSVEYQTLKHPSLRTFIEPLCGKDDMVSSDGAKWKKWRSMFNPGFSTQNLTTLVPGIVDDCLTYCEILSERAKTKQIFRLEEASTRLTIDIIGKVVLDLHFNMQRGEDECIQALREQVHLLPNEDQGMNPLQMWRPYGIYRRWKNDKLMKDYLGKLIDERFASKDIASIKKQRRKTVLDLALDSYLSTDTDLEKGTTSPKLRSLDKTFKEGAITQIRICLFAGHDTTSSTICYAMYLLGKNPEILHRLRLEHEKILGPISQTASRIKADPYALNKLEYTTCIIKEVLRLFPAASAPRKGQKGLFLHDRKTGEKFPTEGYMIWMIHYGLGHNPEVWGDDYNTFNPDRFLPENSHKIPEGAFRSFEIGARSCLGQNLAMLETKIVLALICRKFEFDVRLDEEGLREVGKDGSFYARDKTFRMGKQDVEGEELYQILVGAAKPREGMPVQVREVEWKAE
;
A
#
# COMPACT_ATOMS: atom_id res chain seq x y z
N MET A 1 53.15 11.78 31.38
CA MET A 1 52.27 10.63 31.05
C MET A 1 50.90 11.04 30.46
N PRO A 2 50.14 12.06 30.95
CA PRO A 2 48.84 12.44 30.36
C PRO A 2 48.90 12.86 28.90
N GLU A 3 49.90 13.66 28.50
CA GLU A 3 50.05 14.12 27.12
C GLU A 3 50.32 12.98 26.11
N LEU A 4 51.07 11.95 26.52
CA LEU A 4 51.34 10.80 25.67
C LEU A 4 50.08 9.95 25.45
N HIS A 5 49.27 9.78 26.47
CA HIS A 5 47.96 9.11 26.36
C HIS A 5 47.00 9.88 25.45
N THR A 6 46.94 11.21 25.59
CA THR A 6 46.07 12.04 24.74
C THR A 6 46.50 11.98 23.27
N LYS A 7 47.80 12.01 22.98
CA LYS A 7 48.32 11.87 21.60
C LYS A 7 48.03 10.49 21.02
N LEU A 8 48.21 9.41 21.78
CA LEU A 8 47.90 8.04 21.36
C LEU A 8 46.42 7.87 21.06
N VAL A 9 45.52 8.39 21.90
CA VAL A 9 44.06 8.34 21.69
C VAL A 9 43.68 9.14 20.44
N ALA A 10 44.22 10.35 20.28
CA ALA A 10 43.94 11.16 19.07
C ALA A 10 44.44 10.47 17.79
N THR A 11 45.62 9.86 17.79
CA THR A 11 46.14 9.10 16.65
C THR A 11 45.26 7.89 16.33
N ALA A 12 44.80 7.15 17.37
CA ALA A 12 43.89 6.03 17.18
C ALA A 12 42.54 6.47 16.55
N ILE A 13 41.96 7.57 17.04
CA ILE A 13 40.72 8.15 16.47
C ILE A 13 40.92 8.55 15.02
N CYS A 14 42.04 9.26 14.70
CA CYS A 14 42.34 9.63 13.33
C CYS A 14 42.51 8.39 12.41
N ALA A 15 43.19 7.36 12.86
CA ALA A 15 43.37 6.12 12.13
C ALA A 15 42.01 5.42 11.85
N ILE A 16 41.12 5.38 12.85
CA ILE A 16 39.77 4.84 12.71
C ILE A 16 38.96 5.66 11.68
N ILE A 17 39.00 6.98 11.76
CA ILE A 17 38.32 7.87 10.80
C ILE A 17 38.85 7.66 9.39
N LEU A 18 40.18 7.59 9.21
CA LEU A 18 40.80 7.34 7.90
C LEU A 18 40.42 5.97 7.34
N ALA A 19 40.40 4.93 8.18
CA ALA A 19 39.97 3.60 7.78
C ALA A 19 38.49 3.59 7.34
N TYR A 20 37.64 4.32 8.06
CA TYR A 20 36.21 4.48 7.71
C TYR A 20 36.03 5.23 6.38
N LEU A 21 36.76 6.34 6.19
CA LEU A 21 36.75 7.10 4.94
C LEU A 21 37.30 6.27 3.79
N GLY A 22 38.40 5.55 3.98
CA GLY A 22 38.97 4.64 2.99
C GLY A 22 37.98 3.56 2.56
N ARG A 23 37.31 2.93 3.54
CA ARG A 23 36.24 1.96 3.29
C ARG A 23 35.06 2.57 2.53
N PHE A 24 34.63 3.77 2.94
CA PHE A 24 33.53 4.51 2.29
C PHE A 24 33.84 4.77 0.81
N PHE A 25 35.01 5.34 0.50
CA PHE A 25 35.40 5.59 -0.89
C PHE A 25 35.62 4.32 -1.67
N TYR A 26 36.16 3.28 -1.06
CA TYR A 26 36.33 1.96 -1.70
C TYR A 26 34.98 1.35 -2.10
N ILE A 27 33.98 1.38 -1.20
CA ILE A 27 32.61 0.91 -1.51
C ILE A 27 32.03 1.71 -2.68
N GLY A 28 32.13 3.05 -2.62
CA GLY A 28 31.69 3.93 -3.70
C GLY A 28 32.35 3.59 -5.04
N TYR A 29 33.66 3.41 -5.05
CA TYR A 29 34.41 3.01 -6.24
C TYR A 29 33.91 1.66 -6.80
N GLN A 30 33.68 0.65 -5.96
CA GLN A 30 33.19 -0.66 -6.41
C GLN A 30 31.78 -0.56 -7.01
N ILE A 31 30.89 0.22 -6.41
CA ILE A 31 29.55 0.48 -6.95
C ILE A 31 29.65 1.18 -8.30
N ARG A 32 30.41 2.28 -8.42
CA ARG A 32 30.60 3.03 -9.66
C ARG A 32 31.20 2.16 -10.78
N LYS A 33 32.23 1.36 -10.45
CA LYS A 33 32.86 0.45 -11.40
C LYS A 33 31.87 -0.59 -11.95
N ARG A 34 31.03 -1.15 -11.10
CA ARG A 34 30.00 -2.14 -11.48
C ARG A 34 28.91 -1.51 -12.34
N HIS A 35 28.54 -0.27 -12.04
CA HIS A 35 27.41 0.42 -12.65
C HIS A 35 27.72 1.01 -14.03
N ARG A 36 28.97 1.38 -14.30
CA ARG A 36 29.42 2.21 -15.42
C ARG A 36 28.88 1.82 -16.81
N ASN A 37 28.76 0.52 -17.09
CA ASN A 37 28.38 0.00 -18.40
C ASN A 37 26.94 -0.53 -18.44
N LEU A 38 26.13 -0.26 -17.41
CA LEU A 38 24.75 -0.70 -17.34
C LEU A 38 23.80 0.36 -17.91
N PRO A 39 22.67 -0.05 -18.51
CA PRO A 39 21.70 0.92 -19.04
C PRO A 39 21.10 1.77 -17.91
N GLY A 40 21.11 3.09 -18.05
CA GLY A 40 20.60 3.99 -17.05
C GLY A 40 20.73 5.46 -17.43
N PRO A 41 20.30 6.38 -16.55
CA PRO A 41 20.50 7.81 -16.77
C PRO A 41 21.98 8.17 -16.73
N PRO A 42 22.38 9.40 -17.18
CA PRO A 42 23.77 9.83 -17.18
C PRO A 42 24.47 9.59 -15.85
N HIS A 43 25.61 8.91 -15.89
CA HIS A 43 26.37 8.44 -14.73
C HIS A 43 27.75 9.09 -14.65
N SER A 44 28.18 9.47 -13.46
CA SER A 44 29.51 10.01 -13.19
C SER A 44 30.26 9.22 -12.11
N TRP A 45 31.60 9.26 -12.13
CA TRP A 45 32.43 8.61 -11.11
C TRP A 45 32.28 9.22 -9.70
N ILE A 46 31.96 10.50 -9.61
CA ILE A 46 31.83 11.20 -8.33
C ILE A 46 30.42 11.05 -7.78
N LEU A 47 29.40 11.41 -8.57
CA LEU A 47 28.02 11.54 -8.13
C LEU A 47 27.11 10.37 -8.55
N GLY A 48 27.62 9.37 -9.30
CA GLY A 48 26.75 8.34 -9.87
C GLY A 48 25.65 8.95 -10.75
N ASN A 49 24.40 8.59 -10.51
CA ASN A 49 23.25 9.18 -11.19
C ASN A 49 22.63 10.34 -10.40
N LEU A 50 23.18 10.76 -9.25
CA LEU A 50 22.57 11.79 -8.39
C LEU A 50 22.32 13.12 -9.10
N LYS A 51 23.21 13.52 -10.04
CA LYS A 51 23.00 14.75 -10.83
C LYS A 51 21.75 14.63 -11.71
N ALA A 52 21.63 13.55 -12.49
CA ALA A 52 20.49 13.30 -13.36
C ALA A 52 19.17 13.16 -12.55
N MET A 53 19.24 12.49 -11.39
CA MET A 53 18.12 12.38 -10.47
C MET A 53 17.71 13.74 -9.90
N GLY A 54 18.70 14.57 -9.48
CA GLY A 54 18.46 15.91 -8.95
C GLY A 54 17.79 16.85 -9.97
N GLU A 55 18.21 16.78 -11.24
CA GLU A 55 17.58 17.56 -12.33
C GLU A 55 16.10 17.21 -12.54
N VAL A 56 15.72 15.93 -12.36
CA VAL A 56 14.30 15.52 -12.39
C VAL A 56 13.59 16.01 -11.13
N ALA A 57 14.19 15.82 -9.95
CA ALA A 57 13.60 16.22 -8.67
C ALA A 57 13.30 17.72 -8.62
N MET A 58 14.18 18.56 -9.13
CA MET A 58 13.98 20.02 -9.19
C MET A 58 12.83 20.45 -10.13
N SER A 59 12.44 19.61 -11.09
CA SER A 59 11.32 19.88 -12.01
C SER A 59 9.96 19.40 -11.49
N LEU A 60 9.92 18.78 -10.32
CA LEU A 60 8.73 18.15 -9.75
C LEU A 60 8.22 18.86 -8.50
N PRO A 61 6.95 18.64 -8.15
CA PRO A 61 6.44 19.04 -6.85
C PRO A 61 7.25 18.41 -5.73
N ARG A 62 7.30 19.07 -4.59
CA ARG A 62 7.77 18.44 -3.37
C ARG A 62 6.81 17.31 -2.98
N ARG A 63 7.31 16.26 -2.36
CA ARG A 63 6.50 15.12 -1.90
C ARG A 63 5.92 14.20 -2.98
N VAL A 64 6.33 14.33 -4.24
CA VAL A 64 5.92 13.35 -5.26
C VAL A 64 6.38 11.94 -4.88
N HIS A 65 5.51 10.95 -5.07
CA HIS A 65 5.85 9.56 -4.71
C HIS A 65 7.05 9.03 -5.53
N PRO A 66 8.00 8.28 -4.92
CA PRO A 66 9.20 7.77 -5.61
C PRO A 66 8.91 6.97 -6.87
N HIS A 67 7.80 6.22 -6.93
CA HIS A 67 7.45 5.45 -8.13
C HIS A 67 7.04 6.34 -9.31
N VAL A 68 6.41 7.49 -9.05
CA VAL A 68 6.12 8.52 -10.07
C VAL A 68 7.44 9.13 -10.55
N PHE A 69 8.29 9.52 -9.60
CA PHE A 69 9.60 10.09 -9.89
C PHE A 69 10.44 9.18 -10.81
N ALA A 70 10.53 7.89 -10.51
CA ALA A 70 11.29 6.94 -11.32
C ALA A 70 10.72 6.78 -12.74
N ALA A 71 9.40 6.83 -12.92
CA ALA A 71 8.77 6.83 -14.25
C ALA A 71 9.15 8.08 -15.06
N LEU A 72 9.24 9.23 -14.40
CA LEU A 72 9.64 10.50 -15.04
C LEU A 72 11.13 10.52 -15.40
N VAL A 73 12.00 9.91 -14.59
CA VAL A 73 13.40 9.69 -14.94
C VAL A 73 13.52 8.90 -16.24
N ARG A 74 12.74 7.79 -16.36
CA ARG A 74 12.69 7.02 -17.60
C ARG A 74 12.35 7.88 -18.82
N ARG A 75 11.28 8.66 -18.72
CA ARG A 75 10.79 9.50 -19.84
C ARG A 75 11.76 10.60 -20.22
N LYS A 76 12.27 11.35 -19.25
CA LYS A 76 13.22 12.46 -19.48
C LYS A 76 14.48 11.99 -20.20
N HIS A 77 15.00 10.83 -19.85
CA HIS A 77 16.25 10.30 -20.41
C HIS A 77 16.02 9.23 -21.50
N GLN A 78 14.77 9.00 -21.94
CA GLN A 78 14.38 8.04 -22.98
C GLN A 78 14.97 6.64 -22.73
N LEU A 79 14.87 6.18 -21.48
CA LEU A 79 15.44 4.92 -21.05
C LEU A 79 14.55 3.72 -21.45
N ARG A 80 15.16 2.53 -21.52
CA ARG A 80 14.44 1.26 -21.68
C ARG A 80 13.39 1.10 -20.59
N SER A 81 12.46 0.14 -20.74
CA SER A 81 11.46 -0.20 -19.72
C SER A 81 12.06 -0.81 -18.45
N PHE A 82 13.38 -0.97 -18.41
CA PHE A 82 14.17 -1.20 -17.22
C PHE A 82 15.48 -0.42 -17.31
N PHE A 83 16.01 0.01 -16.16
CA PHE A 83 17.27 0.73 -16.09
C PHE A 83 17.87 0.69 -14.69
N TYR A 84 19.17 0.88 -14.61
CA TYR A 84 19.94 0.89 -13.37
C TYR A 84 20.11 2.29 -12.85
N VAL A 85 20.06 2.43 -11.52
CA VAL A 85 20.25 3.71 -10.84
C VAL A 85 21.22 3.55 -9.68
N ASP A 86 22.23 4.39 -9.65
CA ASP A 86 23.23 4.47 -8.61
C ASP A 86 23.04 5.77 -7.81
N VAL A 87 22.45 5.62 -6.64
CA VAL A 87 22.15 6.72 -5.70
C VAL A 87 23.08 6.73 -4.47
N TRP A 88 24.14 5.92 -4.49
CA TRP A 88 25.11 5.93 -3.38
C TRP A 88 25.72 7.34 -3.21
N PRO A 89 25.91 7.85 -1.97
CA PRO A 89 25.79 7.16 -0.67
C PRO A 89 24.40 7.23 -0.01
N PHE A 90 23.38 7.78 -0.64
CA PHE A 90 22.07 8.04 -0.03
C PHE A 90 21.17 6.80 0.03
N GLY A 91 21.48 5.75 -0.72
CA GLY A 91 20.74 4.51 -0.72
C GLY A 91 21.43 3.40 -1.50
N ASP A 92 20.83 2.21 -1.48
CA ASP A 92 21.29 1.08 -2.27
C ASP A 92 21.03 1.35 -3.77
N PRO A 93 21.95 0.95 -4.66
CA PRO A 93 21.70 1.03 -6.09
C PRO A 93 20.54 0.10 -6.46
N PHE A 94 19.74 0.49 -7.45
CA PHE A 94 18.56 -0.29 -7.83
C PHE A 94 18.38 -0.42 -9.33
N ILE A 95 17.58 -1.40 -9.71
CA ILE A 95 17.06 -1.61 -11.07
C ILE A 95 15.60 -1.20 -11.04
N ALA A 96 15.24 -0.14 -11.75
CA ALA A 96 13.86 0.23 -11.98
C ALA A 96 13.28 -0.67 -13.09
N VAL A 97 12.18 -1.36 -12.84
CA VAL A 97 11.55 -2.29 -13.79
C VAL A 97 10.11 -1.86 -14.04
N MET A 98 9.80 -1.58 -15.30
CA MET A 98 8.50 -1.15 -15.81
C MET A 98 8.10 -1.97 -17.06
N ASP A 99 8.57 -3.20 -17.13
CA ASP A 99 8.33 -4.17 -18.20
C ASP A 99 7.61 -5.40 -17.61
N PRO A 100 6.47 -5.84 -18.21
CA PRO A 100 5.69 -6.95 -17.66
C PRO A 100 6.44 -8.28 -17.68
N ASP A 101 7.20 -8.58 -18.75
CA ASP A 101 7.97 -9.82 -18.87
C ASP A 101 9.08 -9.88 -17.81
N ILE A 102 9.82 -8.78 -17.63
CA ILE A 102 10.89 -8.73 -16.62
C ILE A 102 10.29 -8.82 -15.20
N CYS A 103 9.16 -8.16 -14.94
CA CYS A 103 8.45 -8.34 -13.68
C CYS A 103 8.06 -9.81 -13.44
N GLN A 104 7.61 -10.51 -14.49
CA GLN A 104 7.24 -11.93 -14.44
C GLN A 104 8.43 -12.80 -14.04
N GLN A 105 9.61 -12.54 -14.61
CA GLN A 105 10.83 -13.26 -14.26
C GLN A 105 11.09 -13.23 -12.75
N PHE A 106 11.02 -12.05 -12.11
CA PHE A 106 11.38 -11.91 -10.70
C PHE A 106 10.30 -12.37 -9.73
N SER A 107 9.03 -12.23 -10.07
CA SER A 107 7.95 -12.56 -9.15
C SER A 107 7.42 -13.99 -9.30
N VAL A 108 7.51 -14.60 -10.48
CA VAL A 108 6.96 -15.92 -10.76
C VAL A 108 8.04 -16.95 -11.05
N GLU A 109 8.94 -16.68 -12.02
CA GLU A 109 9.93 -17.66 -12.46
C GLU A 109 11.02 -17.87 -11.40
N TYR A 110 11.62 -16.79 -10.90
CA TYR A 110 12.70 -16.86 -9.91
C TYR A 110 12.23 -16.79 -8.46
N GLN A 111 11.01 -16.31 -8.23
CA GLN A 111 10.44 -16.13 -6.90
C GLN A 111 11.41 -15.42 -5.93
N THR A 112 11.98 -14.31 -6.40
CA THR A 112 13.04 -13.58 -5.68
C THR A 112 12.60 -13.10 -4.31
N LEU A 113 13.56 -13.09 -3.38
CA LEU A 113 13.35 -12.63 -2.00
C LEU A 113 12.98 -11.14 -1.94
N LYS A 114 12.34 -10.74 -0.88
CA LYS A 114 12.06 -9.33 -0.59
C LYS A 114 13.35 -8.56 -0.31
N HIS A 115 13.42 -7.31 -0.74
CA HIS A 115 14.58 -6.47 -0.43
C HIS A 115 14.56 -6.05 1.05
N PRO A 116 15.73 -6.01 1.75
CA PRO A 116 15.80 -5.62 3.17
C PRO A 116 15.23 -4.23 3.49
N SER A 117 15.28 -3.28 2.54
CA SER A 117 14.71 -1.95 2.73
C SER A 117 13.20 -1.99 3.04
N LEU A 118 12.48 -2.97 2.50
CA LEU A 118 11.06 -3.15 2.82
C LEU A 118 10.85 -3.50 4.29
N ARG A 119 11.74 -4.32 4.87
CA ARG A 119 11.71 -4.63 6.31
C ARG A 119 12.00 -3.37 7.13
N THR A 120 13.01 -2.60 6.76
CA THR A 120 13.35 -1.33 7.44
C THR A 120 12.17 -0.36 7.45
N PHE A 121 11.36 -0.36 6.38
CA PHE A 121 10.15 0.46 6.29
C PHE A 121 8.99 -0.08 7.14
N ILE A 122 8.70 -1.39 7.09
CA ILE A 122 7.50 -1.99 7.69
C ILE A 122 7.70 -2.39 9.16
N GLU A 123 8.90 -2.86 9.56
CA GLU A 123 9.16 -3.36 10.92
C GLU A 123 8.84 -2.34 12.02
N PRO A 124 9.14 -1.04 11.90
CA PRO A 124 8.75 -0.03 12.87
C PRO A 124 7.23 0.10 13.05
N LEU A 125 6.46 -0.20 12.02
CA LEU A 125 5.00 -0.12 12.01
C LEU A 125 4.34 -1.37 12.58
N CYS A 126 4.74 -2.55 12.11
CA CYS A 126 4.02 -3.80 12.36
C CYS A 126 4.74 -4.74 13.32
N GLY A 127 6.05 -4.63 13.44
CA GLY A 127 6.89 -5.59 14.16
C GLY A 127 7.67 -6.51 13.22
N LYS A 128 8.45 -7.43 13.81
CA LYS A 128 9.32 -8.34 13.07
C LYS A 128 8.54 -9.49 12.44
N ASP A 129 9.04 -9.98 11.30
CA ASP A 129 8.53 -11.18 10.62
C ASP A 129 7.07 -11.06 10.12
N ASP A 130 6.67 -9.87 9.68
CA ASP A 130 5.38 -9.65 9.02
C ASP A 130 5.29 -10.36 7.65
N MET A 131 4.07 -10.63 7.17
CA MET A 131 3.84 -11.35 5.90
C MET A 131 4.27 -10.57 4.64
N VAL A 132 4.47 -9.26 4.71
CA VAL A 132 4.85 -8.45 3.55
C VAL A 132 6.36 -8.46 3.35
N SER A 133 7.15 -8.33 4.42
CA SER A 133 8.60 -8.18 4.37
C SER A 133 9.39 -9.48 4.63
N SER A 134 8.79 -10.50 5.26
CA SER A 134 9.46 -11.77 5.55
C SER A 134 9.47 -12.73 4.36
N ASP A 135 10.38 -13.70 4.40
CA ASP A 135 10.55 -14.74 3.38
C ASP A 135 10.61 -16.15 4.00
N GLY A 136 10.64 -17.17 3.13
CA GLY A 136 10.85 -18.57 3.51
C GLY A 136 9.75 -19.17 4.36
N ALA A 137 10.13 -20.03 5.32
CA ALA A 137 9.20 -20.80 6.14
C ALA A 137 8.31 -19.92 7.04
N LYS A 138 8.86 -18.82 7.58
CA LYS A 138 8.09 -17.88 8.41
C LYS A 138 6.95 -17.24 7.62
N TRP A 139 7.25 -16.71 6.44
CA TRP A 139 6.23 -16.17 5.54
C TRP A 139 5.18 -17.21 5.17
N LYS A 140 5.62 -18.42 4.77
CA LYS A 140 4.72 -19.49 4.34
C LYS A 140 3.75 -19.88 5.46
N LYS A 141 4.24 -20.00 6.71
CA LYS A 141 3.43 -20.30 7.89
C LYS A 141 2.31 -19.27 8.07
N TRP A 142 2.65 -17.99 8.17
CA TRP A 142 1.65 -16.95 8.41
C TRP A 142 0.70 -16.77 7.23
N ARG A 143 1.24 -16.84 6.00
CA ARG A 143 0.42 -16.78 4.79
C ARG A 143 -0.65 -17.86 4.74
N SER A 144 -0.30 -19.10 5.06
CA SER A 144 -1.25 -20.24 5.06
C SER A 144 -2.32 -20.09 6.13
N MET A 145 -1.99 -19.55 7.32
CA MET A 145 -2.95 -19.35 8.41
C MET A 145 -3.95 -18.22 8.12
N PHE A 146 -3.50 -17.14 7.46
CA PHE A 146 -4.34 -15.96 7.21
C PHE A 146 -5.12 -16.04 5.89
N ASN A 147 -4.60 -16.75 4.89
CA ASN A 147 -5.18 -16.83 3.55
C ASN A 147 -6.66 -17.27 3.52
N PRO A 148 -7.12 -18.25 4.30
CA PRO A 148 -8.53 -18.65 4.30
C PRO A 148 -9.49 -17.52 4.66
N GLY A 149 -9.08 -16.61 5.56
CA GLY A 149 -9.89 -15.45 5.97
C GLY A 149 -10.17 -14.45 4.87
N PHE A 150 -9.27 -14.35 3.88
CA PHE A 150 -9.43 -13.49 2.72
C PHE A 150 -9.96 -14.21 1.47
N SER A 151 -10.44 -15.46 1.62
CA SER A 151 -11.11 -16.17 0.53
C SER A 151 -12.45 -15.53 0.20
N THR A 152 -12.84 -15.59 -1.08
CA THR A 152 -14.14 -15.05 -1.54
C THR A 152 -15.30 -15.63 -0.73
N GLN A 153 -15.26 -16.92 -0.43
CA GLN A 153 -16.30 -17.60 0.36
C GLN A 153 -16.44 -16.98 1.76
N ASN A 154 -15.34 -16.77 2.48
CA ASN A 154 -15.39 -16.15 3.81
C ASN A 154 -15.84 -14.70 3.74
N LEU A 155 -15.27 -13.90 2.81
CA LEU A 155 -15.60 -12.49 2.66
C LEU A 155 -17.07 -12.26 2.31
N THR A 156 -17.68 -13.12 1.50
CA THR A 156 -19.11 -13.06 1.17
C THR A 156 -20.00 -13.10 2.42
N THR A 157 -19.61 -13.84 3.46
CA THR A 157 -20.35 -13.89 4.74
C THR A 157 -20.29 -12.57 5.53
N LEU A 158 -19.28 -11.73 5.25
CA LEU A 158 -19.04 -10.46 5.92
C LEU A 158 -19.68 -9.27 5.21
N VAL A 159 -20.13 -9.45 3.96
CA VAL A 159 -20.74 -8.39 3.13
C VAL A 159 -21.84 -7.60 3.84
N PRO A 160 -22.82 -8.23 4.54
CA PRO A 160 -23.86 -7.43 5.21
C PRO A 160 -23.30 -6.40 6.18
N GLY A 161 -22.28 -6.77 6.95
CA GLY A 161 -21.63 -5.84 7.88
C GLY A 161 -20.79 -4.75 7.18
N ILE A 162 -20.16 -5.08 6.04
CA ILE A 162 -19.44 -4.08 5.22
C ILE A 162 -20.42 -3.06 4.64
N VAL A 163 -21.60 -3.52 4.19
CA VAL A 163 -22.66 -2.61 3.70
C VAL A 163 -23.14 -1.68 4.81
N ASP A 164 -23.23 -2.13 6.07
CA ASP A 164 -23.62 -1.26 7.19
C ASP A 164 -22.61 -0.13 7.40
N ASP A 165 -21.30 -0.44 7.34
CA ASP A 165 -20.25 0.58 7.45
C ASP A 165 -20.30 1.57 6.28
N CYS A 166 -20.58 1.09 5.06
CA CYS A 166 -20.75 1.94 3.89
C CYS A 166 -22.02 2.82 3.96
N LEU A 167 -23.09 2.35 4.60
CA LEU A 167 -24.28 3.17 4.85
C LEU A 167 -23.98 4.32 5.82
N THR A 168 -23.23 4.07 6.90
CA THR A 168 -22.72 5.13 7.80
C THR A 168 -21.89 6.15 7.01
N TYR A 169 -21.06 5.69 6.08
CA TYR A 169 -20.31 6.58 5.20
C TYR A 169 -21.23 7.45 4.33
N CYS A 170 -22.29 6.87 3.74
CA CYS A 170 -23.29 7.62 2.98
C CYS A 170 -24.01 8.69 3.83
N GLU A 171 -24.32 8.38 5.09
CA GLU A 171 -24.90 9.36 6.02
C GLU A 171 -23.98 10.56 6.25
N ILE A 172 -22.70 10.28 6.52
CA ILE A 172 -21.68 11.32 6.72
C ILE A 172 -21.51 12.19 5.46
N LEU A 173 -21.52 11.58 4.28
CA LEU A 173 -21.48 12.33 3.01
C LEU A 173 -22.71 13.20 2.82
N SER A 174 -23.91 12.71 3.19
CA SER A 174 -25.15 13.49 3.15
C SER A 174 -25.11 14.70 4.12
N GLU A 175 -24.57 14.51 5.32
CA GLU A 175 -24.38 15.59 6.30
C GLU A 175 -23.45 16.68 5.74
N ARG A 176 -22.34 16.26 5.12
CA ARG A 176 -21.36 17.18 4.49
C ARG A 176 -21.92 17.89 3.26
N ALA A 177 -22.76 17.20 2.46
CA ALA A 177 -23.45 17.80 1.32
C ALA A 177 -24.40 18.92 1.77
N LYS A 178 -25.18 18.69 2.83
CA LYS A 178 -26.09 19.69 3.41
C LYS A 178 -25.36 20.93 3.95
N THR A 179 -24.22 20.73 4.59
CA THR A 179 -23.40 21.81 5.16
C THR A 179 -22.47 22.47 4.14
N LYS A 180 -22.34 21.88 2.93
CA LYS A 180 -21.37 22.31 1.89
C LYS A 180 -19.93 22.34 2.39
N GLN A 181 -19.61 21.57 3.43
CA GLN A 181 -18.29 21.52 4.01
C GLN A 181 -17.27 20.93 3.03
N ILE A 182 -16.13 21.61 2.88
CA ILE A 182 -14.96 21.06 2.19
C ILE A 182 -14.20 20.18 3.17
N PHE A 183 -13.84 18.98 2.73
CA PHE A 183 -13.15 18.00 3.58
C PHE A 183 -12.19 17.14 2.75
N ARG A 184 -11.26 16.46 3.42
CA ARG A 184 -10.38 15.50 2.78
C ARG A 184 -11.10 14.18 2.56
N LEU A 185 -11.30 13.81 1.29
CA LEU A 185 -11.94 12.54 0.91
C LEU A 185 -11.11 11.34 1.37
N GLU A 186 -9.79 11.48 1.35
CA GLU A 186 -8.86 10.43 1.81
C GLU A 186 -9.04 10.14 3.29
N GLU A 187 -9.17 11.17 4.14
CA GLU A 187 -9.40 10.98 5.58
C GLU A 187 -10.75 10.28 5.85
N ALA A 188 -11.81 10.70 5.17
CA ALA A 188 -13.12 10.08 5.31
C ALA A 188 -13.13 8.62 4.84
N SER A 189 -12.50 8.34 3.69
CA SER A 189 -12.38 6.98 3.15
C SER A 189 -11.48 6.09 4.02
N THR A 190 -10.42 6.64 4.60
CA THR A 190 -9.53 5.91 5.53
C THR A 190 -10.30 5.48 6.78
N ARG A 191 -11.15 6.33 7.34
CA ARG A 191 -11.98 5.99 8.50
C ARG A 191 -12.97 4.87 8.20
N LEU A 192 -13.60 4.90 7.02
CA LEU A 192 -14.44 3.80 6.53
C LEU A 192 -13.66 2.49 6.41
N THR A 193 -12.53 2.51 5.72
CA THR A 193 -11.75 1.29 5.44
C THR A 193 -11.12 0.70 6.70
N ILE A 194 -10.83 1.52 7.74
CA ILE A 194 -10.43 1.04 9.07
C ILE A 194 -11.57 0.27 9.74
N ASP A 195 -12.78 0.79 9.72
CA ASP A 195 -13.93 0.10 10.33
C ASP A 195 -14.19 -1.25 9.63
N ILE A 196 -14.09 -1.28 8.29
CA ILE A 196 -14.24 -2.51 7.51
C ILE A 196 -13.13 -3.53 7.82
N ILE A 197 -11.86 -3.14 7.78
CA ILE A 197 -10.76 -4.09 8.03
C ILE A 197 -10.75 -4.57 9.48
N GLY A 198 -11.13 -3.73 10.45
CA GLY A 198 -11.32 -4.11 11.84
C GLY A 198 -12.36 -5.22 12.00
N LYS A 199 -13.49 -5.08 11.33
CA LYS A 199 -14.56 -6.08 11.28
C LYS A 199 -14.11 -7.38 10.61
N VAL A 200 -13.42 -7.31 9.47
CA VAL A 200 -12.97 -8.49 8.72
C VAL A 200 -11.89 -9.27 9.49
N VAL A 201 -10.94 -8.57 10.08
CA VAL A 201 -9.79 -9.22 10.74
C VAL A 201 -10.12 -9.62 12.17
N LEU A 202 -10.86 -8.80 12.92
CA LEU A 202 -11.02 -8.91 14.37
C LEU A 202 -12.47 -9.03 14.86
N ASP A 203 -13.48 -8.83 13.99
CA ASP A 203 -14.89 -8.62 14.37
C ASP A 203 -15.05 -7.49 15.39
N LEU A 204 -14.26 -6.41 15.19
CA LEU A 204 -14.33 -5.21 16.01
C LEU A 204 -14.89 -4.04 15.22
N HIS A 205 -15.73 -3.26 15.89
CA HIS A 205 -16.18 -1.96 15.43
C HIS A 205 -15.29 -0.89 16.08
N PHE A 206 -14.29 -0.38 15.37
CA PHE A 206 -13.46 0.73 15.85
C PHE A 206 -14.22 2.05 15.87
N ASN A 207 -15.34 2.13 15.14
CA ASN A 207 -16.21 3.31 15.03
C ASN A 207 -15.46 4.58 14.61
N MET A 208 -14.44 4.41 13.78
CA MET A 208 -13.57 5.52 13.34
C MET A 208 -14.32 6.57 12.52
N GLN A 209 -15.37 6.20 11.84
CA GLN A 209 -16.19 7.13 11.05
C GLN A 209 -16.89 8.18 11.94
N ARG A 210 -17.29 7.85 13.14
CA ARG A 210 -18.01 8.71 14.08
C ARG A 210 -17.23 9.01 15.37
N GLY A 211 -16.14 8.31 15.61
CA GLY A 211 -15.36 8.38 16.84
C GLY A 211 -13.86 8.22 16.62
N GLU A 212 -13.18 7.81 17.67
CA GLU A 212 -11.74 7.61 17.70
C GLU A 212 -11.42 6.36 18.55
N ASP A 213 -10.43 5.57 18.13
CA ASP A 213 -9.92 4.40 18.86
C ASP A 213 -8.43 4.59 19.13
N GLU A 214 -7.97 4.30 20.36
CA GLU A 214 -6.60 4.56 20.79
C GLU A 214 -5.57 3.67 20.08
N CYS A 215 -5.93 2.41 19.80
CA CYS A 215 -5.05 1.48 19.08
C CYS A 215 -4.87 1.93 17.63
N ILE A 216 -5.94 2.35 16.98
CA ILE A 216 -5.92 2.86 15.62
C ILE A 216 -5.20 4.22 15.53
N GLN A 217 -5.41 5.10 16.50
CA GLN A 217 -4.66 6.36 16.57
C GLN A 217 -3.16 6.10 16.70
N ALA A 218 -2.74 5.15 17.56
CA ALA A 218 -1.35 4.75 17.69
C ALA A 218 -0.78 4.17 16.38
N LEU A 219 -1.56 3.35 15.65
CA LEU A 219 -1.17 2.81 14.35
C LEU A 219 -0.99 3.94 13.31
N ARG A 220 -1.94 4.84 13.21
CA ARG A 220 -1.89 5.98 12.27
C ARG A 220 -0.72 6.92 12.58
N GLU A 221 -0.49 7.23 13.85
CA GLU A 221 0.69 8.00 14.25
C GLU A 221 1.99 7.28 13.88
N GLN A 222 2.04 5.96 14.03
CA GLN A 222 3.19 5.16 13.65
C GLN A 222 3.47 5.27 12.14
N VAL A 223 2.42 5.31 11.29
CA VAL A 223 2.54 5.56 9.84
C VAL A 223 3.18 6.93 9.57
N HIS A 224 2.76 7.96 10.27
CA HIS A 224 3.35 9.31 10.12
C HIS A 224 4.79 9.42 10.64
N LEU A 225 5.21 8.51 11.51
CA LEU A 225 6.59 8.41 12.01
C LEU A 225 7.49 7.55 11.10
N LEU A 226 6.94 6.94 10.03
CA LEU A 226 7.74 6.25 9.01
C LEU A 226 8.63 7.25 8.25
N PRO A 227 9.79 6.79 7.75
CA PRO A 227 10.60 7.60 6.85
C PRO A 227 9.76 7.97 5.61
N ASN A 228 9.45 9.23 5.47
CA ASN A 228 8.94 9.79 4.22
C ASN A 228 10.11 10.42 3.44
N GLU A 229 9.88 10.86 2.21
CA GLU A 229 10.95 11.33 1.32
C GLU A 229 11.81 12.44 1.91
N ASP A 230 11.22 13.41 2.60
CA ASP A 230 11.97 14.47 3.26
C ASP A 230 12.81 13.96 4.44
N GLN A 231 12.37 12.88 5.07
CA GLN A 231 13.08 12.27 6.21
C GLN A 231 14.15 11.26 5.75
N GLY A 232 13.98 10.62 4.60
CA GLY A 232 14.98 9.73 4.01
C GLY A 232 16.27 10.44 3.63
N MET A 233 16.18 11.72 3.30
CA MET A 233 17.33 12.61 3.03
C MET A 233 17.96 13.19 4.32
N ASN A 234 17.30 13.05 5.46
CA ASN A 234 17.81 13.53 6.75
C ASN A 234 17.80 12.42 7.82
N PRO A 235 18.84 11.57 7.88
CA PRO A 235 18.92 10.48 8.83
C PRO A 235 18.85 10.94 10.29
N LEU A 236 19.18 12.20 10.59
CA LEU A 236 19.08 12.75 11.95
C LEU A 236 17.64 12.85 12.45
N GLN A 237 16.65 12.91 11.56
CA GLN A 237 15.24 12.94 11.96
C GLN A 237 14.77 11.59 12.53
N MET A 238 15.32 10.47 12.06
CA MET A 238 15.02 9.14 12.62
C MET A 238 15.53 8.98 14.06
N TRP A 239 16.55 9.72 14.45
CA TRP A 239 17.21 9.68 15.75
C TRP A 239 16.70 10.72 16.75
N ARG A 240 15.65 11.48 16.41
CA ARG A 240 15.05 12.41 17.39
C ARG A 240 14.50 11.64 18.58
N PRO A 241 14.95 11.94 19.83
CA PRO A 241 14.54 11.22 21.03
C PRO A 241 13.02 11.13 21.20
N TYR A 242 12.32 12.21 20.85
CA TYR A 242 10.86 12.27 20.87
C TYR A 242 10.23 11.24 19.91
N GLY A 243 10.71 11.11 18.68
CA GLY A 243 10.20 10.14 17.71
C GLY A 243 10.45 8.69 18.15
N ILE A 244 11.61 8.41 18.77
CA ILE A 244 11.93 7.09 19.32
C ILE A 244 10.96 6.76 20.48
N TYR A 245 10.75 7.70 21.40
CA TYR A 245 9.81 7.52 22.52
C TYR A 245 8.38 7.29 22.03
N ARG A 246 7.89 8.08 21.05
CA ARG A 246 6.54 7.93 20.50
C ARG A 246 6.37 6.57 19.82
N ARG A 247 7.33 6.14 19.02
CA ARG A 247 7.31 4.79 18.39
C ARG A 247 7.23 3.69 19.43
N TRP A 248 8.04 3.76 20.48
CA TRP A 248 8.01 2.79 21.57
C TRP A 248 6.67 2.79 22.33
N LYS A 249 6.14 3.96 22.65
CA LYS A 249 4.84 4.11 23.33
C LYS A 249 3.71 3.51 22.49
N ASN A 250 3.64 3.84 21.20
CA ASN A 250 2.63 3.34 20.29
C ASN A 250 2.75 1.82 20.09
N ASP A 251 3.96 1.30 19.96
CA ASP A 251 4.21 -0.14 19.84
C ASP A 251 3.72 -0.90 21.09
N LYS A 252 4.01 -0.39 22.28
CA LYS A 252 3.54 -0.97 23.54
C LYS A 252 2.01 -0.96 23.63
N LEU A 253 1.37 0.18 23.36
CA LEU A 253 -0.09 0.31 23.40
C LEU A 253 -0.76 -0.69 22.45
N MET A 254 -0.32 -0.77 21.20
CA MET A 254 -0.87 -1.71 20.22
C MET A 254 -0.65 -3.16 20.63
N LYS A 255 0.51 -3.51 21.20
CA LYS A 255 0.79 -4.86 21.70
C LYS A 255 -0.12 -5.25 22.87
N ASP A 256 -0.29 -4.34 23.82
CA ASP A 256 -1.13 -4.58 25.00
C ASP A 256 -2.61 -4.73 24.60
N TYR A 257 -3.10 -3.82 23.75
CA TYR A 257 -4.48 -3.84 23.26
C TYR A 257 -4.80 -5.11 22.46
N LEU A 258 -4.02 -5.39 21.40
CA LEU A 258 -4.25 -6.56 20.55
C LEU A 258 -3.95 -7.87 21.29
N GLY A 259 -2.96 -7.85 22.20
CA GLY A 259 -2.63 -9.01 23.01
C GLY A 259 -3.76 -9.42 23.92
N LYS A 260 -4.44 -8.47 24.58
CA LYS A 260 -5.62 -8.71 25.40
C LYS A 260 -6.77 -9.28 24.55
N LEU A 261 -7.03 -8.69 23.40
CA LEU A 261 -8.05 -9.15 22.48
C LEU A 261 -7.83 -10.60 22.02
N ILE A 262 -6.58 -10.96 21.68
CA ILE A 262 -6.24 -12.34 21.26
C ILE A 262 -6.46 -13.31 22.41
N ASP A 263 -6.06 -12.96 23.64
CA ASP A 263 -6.28 -13.81 24.83
C ASP A 263 -7.78 -14.04 25.09
N GLU A 264 -8.58 -12.98 25.02
CA GLU A 264 -10.05 -13.06 25.20
C GLU A 264 -10.70 -13.95 24.13
N ARG A 265 -10.29 -13.77 22.85
CA ARG A 265 -10.77 -14.63 21.75
C ARG A 265 -10.35 -16.08 21.91
N PHE A 266 -9.12 -16.32 22.34
CA PHE A 266 -8.63 -17.67 22.58
C PHE A 266 -9.36 -18.34 23.74
N ALA A 267 -9.57 -17.63 24.85
CA ALA A 267 -10.30 -18.12 26.01
C ALA A 267 -11.78 -18.43 25.72
N SER A 268 -12.42 -17.67 24.80
CA SER A 268 -13.81 -17.88 24.40
C SER A 268 -14.00 -19.06 23.44
N LYS A 269 -12.92 -19.64 22.89
CA LYS A 269 -12.98 -20.79 21.97
C LYS A 269 -13.14 -22.09 22.73
N ASP A 270 -14.39 -22.51 22.92
CA ASP A 270 -14.69 -23.87 23.31
C ASP A 270 -14.58 -24.80 22.07
N ILE A 271 -13.90 -25.95 22.22
CA ILE A 271 -13.62 -26.89 21.10
C ILE A 271 -14.92 -27.34 20.40
N ALA A 272 -16.04 -27.37 21.13
CA ALA A 272 -17.36 -27.69 20.60
C ALA A 272 -18.00 -26.57 19.76
N SER A 273 -17.65 -25.29 20.01
CA SER A 273 -18.21 -24.13 19.33
C SER A 273 -17.49 -23.82 18.00
N ILE A 274 -16.25 -24.28 17.83
CA ILE A 274 -15.41 -24.04 16.63
C ILE A 274 -16.09 -24.53 15.34
N LYS A 275 -16.86 -25.64 15.42
CA LYS A 275 -17.56 -26.23 14.26
C LYS A 275 -18.90 -25.56 13.92
N LYS A 276 -19.50 -24.78 14.82
CA LYS A 276 -20.85 -24.23 14.67
C LYS A 276 -20.91 -22.76 14.21
N GLN A 277 -19.82 -22.01 14.29
CA GLN A 277 -19.84 -20.60 13.97
C GLN A 277 -19.90 -20.40 12.45
N ARG A 278 -21.02 -19.85 11.95
CA ARG A 278 -21.30 -19.62 10.52
C ARG A 278 -20.47 -18.49 9.92
N ARG A 279 -19.90 -17.62 10.76
CA ARG A 279 -19.16 -16.42 10.40
C ARG A 279 -17.84 -16.39 11.17
N LYS A 280 -16.70 -16.40 10.47
CA LYS A 280 -15.36 -16.41 11.08
C LYS A 280 -14.52 -15.26 10.57
N THR A 281 -13.86 -14.57 11.49
CA THR A 281 -12.87 -13.56 11.16
C THR A 281 -11.55 -14.17 10.71
N VAL A 282 -10.65 -13.32 10.20
CA VAL A 282 -9.29 -13.75 9.86
C VAL A 282 -8.56 -14.29 11.10
N LEU A 283 -8.70 -13.62 12.25
CA LEU A 283 -8.11 -14.06 13.52
C LEU A 283 -8.69 -15.40 13.98
N ASP A 284 -10.01 -15.60 13.87
CA ASP A 284 -10.64 -16.87 14.25
C ASP A 284 -10.09 -18.05 13.44
N LEU A 285 -9.93 -17.88 12.13
CA LEU A 285 -9.39 -18.91 11.25
C LEU A 285 -7.90 -19.17 11.51
N ALA A 286 -7.13 -18.14 11.86
CA ALA A 286 -5.74 -18.29 12.24
C ALA A 286 -5.58 -19.04 13.57
N LEU A 287 -6.43 -18.76 14.56
CA LEU A 287 -6.48 -19.48 15.83
C LEU A 287 -6.93 -20.94 15.65
N ASP A 288 -7.91 -21.20 14.78
CA ASP A 288 -8.36 -22.55 14.46
C ASP A 288 -7.23 -23.38 13.80
N SER A 289 -6.49 -22.75 12.89
CA SER A 289 -5.33 -23.38 12.25
C SER A 289 -4.21 -23.68 13.25
N TYR A 290 -3.96 -22.78 14.19
CA TYR A 290 -2.99 -23.00 15.27
C TYR A 290 -3.38 -24.18 16.16
N LEU A 291 -4.64 -24.23 16.62
CA LEU A 291 -5.16 -25.29 17.47
C LEU A 291 -5.15 -26.65 16.76
N SER A 292 -5.47 -26.71 15.46
CA SER A 292 -5.45 -27.97 14.70
C SER A 292 -4.05 -28.56 14.54
N THR A 293 -3.04 -27.69 14.40
CA THR A 293 -1.64 -28.13 14.26
C THR A 293 -1.08 -28.67 15.57
N ASP A 294 -1.53 -28.12 16.71
CA ASP A 294 -1.06 -28.53 18.04
C ASP A 294 -1.70 -29.85 18.52
N THR A 295 -2.94 -30.14 18.09
CA THR A 295 -3.63 -31.41 18.41
C THR A 295 -3.08 -32.62 17.66
N ASP A 296 -2.43 -32.42 16.50
CA ASP A 296 -1.77 -33.50 15.75
C ASP A 296 -0.46 -33.98 16.40
N LEU A 297 0.15 -33.15 17.25
CA LEU A 297 1.38 -33.48 17.98
C LEU A 297 1.16 -34.25 19.28
N GLU A 298 -0.08 -34.30 19.83
CA GLU A 298 -0.39 -34.94 21.11
C GLU A 298 -1.49 -36.03 21.03
N LYS A 299 -1.32 -37.02 20.17
CA LYS A 299 -2.16 -38.25 20.21
C LYS A 299 -1.89 -39.14 21.42
N GLY A 300 -1.64 -38.56 22.61
CA GLY A 300 -1.27 -39.32 23.79
C GLY A 300 -1.79 -38.89 25.15
N THR A 301 -2.35 -37.68 25.30
CA THR A 301 -2.75 -37.24 26.67
C THR A 301 -4.09 -36.49 26.70
N THR A 302 -5.08 -37.15 27.26
CA THR A 302 -6.37 -36.60 27.66
C THR A 302 -6.24 -35.67 28.84
N SER A 303 -6.33 -34.35 28.63
CA SER A 303 -6.91 -33.38 29.58
C SER A 303 -7.05 -31.98 28.93
N PRO A 304 -8.23 -31.38 28.89
CA PRO A 304 -8.40 -30.00 28.47
C PRO A 304 -8.07 -29.05 29.64
N LYS A 305 -6.81 -29.03 30.07
CA LYS A 305 -6.38 -27.98 30.99
C LYS A 305 -6.16 -26.73 30.16
N LEU A 306 -6.69 -25.57 30.63
CA LEU A 306 -6.50 -24.22 30.10
C LEU A 306 -5.06 -24.05 29.57
N ARG A 307 -4.89 -24.24 28.27
CA ARG A 307 -3.62 -23.93 27.60
C ARG A 307 -3.52 -22.42 27.48
N SER A 308 -2.46 -21.84 28.01
CA SER A 308 -2.10 -20.48 27.67
C SER A 308 -1.59 -20.48 26.23
N LEU A 309 -1.99 -19.48 25.45
CA LEU A 309 -1.50 -19.29 24.09
C LEU A 309 0.04 -19.12 24.11
N ASP A 310 0.73 -19.83 23.22
CA ASP A 310 2.19 -19.69 23.11
C ASP A 310 2.57 -18.22 22.82
N LYS A 311 3.54 -17.70 23.59
CA LYS A 311 3.98 -16.31 23.50
C LYS A 311 4.49 -15.96 22.10
N THR A 312 5.22 -16.87 21.46
CA THR A 312 5.78 -16.67 20.12
C THR A 312 4.67 -16.57 19.07
N PHE A 313 3.64 -17.42 19.18
CA PHE A 313 2.47 -17.34 18.31
C PHE A 313 1.71 -16.03 18.53
N LYS A 314 1.48 -15.64 19.80
CA LYS A 314 0.76 -14.40 20.14
C LYS A 314 1.46 -13.16 19.58
N GLU A 315 2.78 -13.04 19.80
CA GLU A 315 3.57 -11.94 19.26
C GLU A 315 3.54 -11.89 17.72
N GLY A 316 3.64 -13.06 17.10
CA GLY A 316 3.52 -13.16 15.64
C GLY A 316 2.13 -12.79 15.14
N ALA A 317 1.06 -13.25 15.79
CA ALA A 317 -0.31 -12.90 15.44
C ALA A 317 -0.57 -11.38 15.55
N ILE A 318 -0.08 -10.72 16.61
CA ILE A 318 -0.13 -9.25 16.75
C ILE A 318 0.54 -8.57 15.54
N THR A 319 1.72 -9.04 15.15
CA THR A 319 2.44 -8.53 13.97
C THR A 319 1.60 -8.67 12.70
N GLN A 320 0.98 -9.85 12.48
CA GLN A 320 0.16 -10.08 11.28
C GLN A 320 -1.15 -9.27 11.30
N ILE A 321 -1.77 -9.09 12.45
CA ILE A 321 -2.95 -8.23 12.58
C ILE A 321 -2.60 -6.78 12.24
N ARG A 322 -1.50 -6.25 12.79
CA ARG A 322 -1.06 -4.87 12.53
C ARG A 322 -0.80 -4.63 11.04
N ILE A 323 -0.14 -5.56 10.34
CA ILE A 323 0.10 -5.42 8.90
C ILE A 323 -1.21 -5.52 8.11
N CYS A 324 -2.17 -6.38 8.52
CA CYS A 324 -3.49 -6.45 7.88
C CYS A 324 -4.28 -5.15 8.09
N LEU A 325 -4.29 -4.61 9.31
CA LEU A 325 -4.95 -3.33 9.60
C LEU A 325 -4.34 -2.20 8.76
N PHE A 326 -3.00 -2.08 8.73
CA PHE A 326 -2.33 -1.06 7.93
C PHE A 326 -2.59 -1.22 6.43
N ALA A 327 -2.29 -2.40 5.87
CA ALA A 327 -2.39 -2.61 4.43
C ALA A 327 -3.84 -2.52 3.92
N GLY A 328 -4.82 -2.94 4.73
CA GLY A 328 -6.23 -2.98 4.35
C GLY A 328 -6.84 -1.59 4.24
N HIS A 329 -6.54 -0.68 5.17
CA HIS A 329 -7.15 0.64 5.11
C HIS A 329 -6.43 1.61 4.17
N ASP A 330 -5.11 1.59 4.16
CA ASP A 330 -4.30 2.63 3.55
C ASP A 330 -4.32 2.59 2.01
N THR A 331 -4.41 1.40 1.44
CA THR A 331 -4.44 1.19 -0.03
C THR A 331 -5.83 1.35 -0.62
N THR A 332 -6.86 0.83 0.05
CA THR A 332 -8.24 0.87 -0.44
C THR A 332 -8.81 2.29 -0.38
N SER A 333 -8.52 3.05 0.68
CA SER A 333 -8.92 4.46 0.78
C SER A 333 -8.39 5.30 -0.39
N SER A 334 -7.11 5.11 -0.75
CA SER A 334 -6.52 5.76 -1.92
C SER A 334 -7.22 5.38 -3.23
N THR A 335 -7.55 4.09 -3.40
CA THR A 335 -8.26 3.59 -4.59
C THR A 335 -9.66 4.22 -4.71
N ILE A 336 -10.41 4.31 -3.61
CA ILE A 336 -11.73 4.97 -3.56
C ILE A 336 -11.59 6.44 -4.00
N CYS A 337 -10.62 7.16 -3.46
CA CYS A 337 -10.40 8.57 -3.81
C CYS A 337 -10.15 8.76 -5.31
N TYR A 338 -9.22 7.99 -5.88
CA TYR A 338 -8.92 8.09 -7.31
C TYR A 338 -10.07 7.62 -8.20
N ALA A 339 -10.87 6.64 -7.74
CA ALA A 339 -12.08 6.25 -8.46
C ALA A 339 -13.09 7.41 -8.55
N MET A 340 -13.36 8.10 -7.44
CA MET A 340 -14.25 9.26 -7.43
C MET A 340 -13.72 10.40 -8.30
N TYR A 341 -12.41 10.68 -8.22
CA TYR A 341 -11.76 11.69 -9.02
C TYR A 341 -11.88 11.43 -10.52
N LEU A 342 -11.51 10.21 -10.95
CA LEU A 342 -11.55 9.85 -12.37
C LEU A 342 -12.99 9.78 -12.91
N LEU A 343 -13.93 9.28 -12.12
CA LEU A 343 -15.35 9.26 -12.50
C LEU A 343 -15.93 10.68 -12.62
N GLY A 344 -15.54 11.59 -11.72
CA GLY A 344 -15.94 13.00 -11.81
C GLY A 344 -15.42 13.70 -13.08
N LYS A 345 -14.21 13.35 -13.54
CA LYS A 345 -13.63 13.88 -14.80
C LYS A 345 -14.20 13.24 -16.06
N ASN A 346 -14.90 12.11 -15.96
CA ASN A 346 -15.39 11.33 -17.10
C ASN A 346 -16.88 11.00 -16.96
N PRO A 347 -17.79 11.97 -17.20
CA PRO A 347 -19.22 11.83 -16.94
C PRO A 347 -19.88 10.70 -17.76
N GLU A 348 -19.41 10.40 -18.97
CA GLU A 348 -19.91 9.30 -19.78
C GLU A 348 -19.61 7.93 -19.15
N ILE A 349 -18.40 7.77 -18.60
CA ILE A 349 -18.01 6.56 -17.87
C ILE A 349 -18.84 6.42 -16.60
N LEU A 350 -19.05 7.53 -15.85
CA LEU A 350 -19.90 7.55 -14.67
C LEU A 350 -21.35 7.20 -15.01
N HIS A 351 -21.89 7.72 -16.10
CA HIS A 351 -23.25 7.41 -16.55
C HIS A 351 -23.40 5.90 -16.86
N ARG A 352 -22.48 5.32 -17.60
CA ARG A 352 -22.47 3.89 -17.92
C ARG A 352 -22.35 3.02 -16.65
N LEU A 353 -21.55 3.43 -15.67
CA LEU A 353 -21.46 2.79 -14.35
C LEU A 353 -22.81 2.80 -13.63
N ARG A 354 -23.48 3.95 -13.61
CA ARG A 354 -24.78 4.14 -12.98
C ARG A 354 -25.85 3.23 -13.62
N LEU A 355 -25.83 3.08 -14.95
CA LEU A 355 -26.71 2.15 -15.68
C LEU A 355 -26.46 0.68 -15.32
N GLU A 356 -25.19 0.26 -15.19
CA GLU A 356 -24.86 -1.09 -14.71
C GLU A 356 -25.43 -1.33 -13.32
N HIS A 357 -25.23 -0.38 -12.41
CA HIS A 357 -25.72 -0.49 -11.03
C HIS A 357 -27.26 -0.58 -10.99
N GLU A 358 -27.97 0.22 -11.78
CA GLU A 358 -29.43 0.17 -11.87
C GLU A 358 -29.92 -1.17 -12.39
N LYS A 359 -29.34 -1.65 -13.49
CA LYS A 359 -29.70 -2.92 -14.11
C LYS A 359 -29.50 -4.12 -13.18
N ILE A 360 -28.39 -4.15 -12.41
CA ILE A 360 -28.01 -5.33 -11.63
C ILE A 360 -28.54 -5.25 -10.20
N LEU A 361 -28.46 -4.07 -9.58
CA LEU A 361 -28.78 -3.85 -8.18
C LEU A 361 -30.15 -3.21 -7.95
N GLY A 362 -30.84 -2.82 -9.04
CA GLY A 362 -32.14 -2.14 -8.98
C GLY A 362 -32.04 -0.70 -8.44
N PRO A 363 -33.18 -0.11 -8.06
CA PRO A 363 -33.23 1.27 -7.58
C PRO A 363 -32.29 1.54 -6.42
N ILE A 364 -31.74 2.74 -6.35
CA ILE A 364 -30.75 3.12 -5.34
C ILE A 364 -31.23 2.85 -3.90
N SER A 365 -32.53 3.05 -3.63
CA SER A 365 -33.16 2.78 -2.32
C SER A 365 -33.10 1.31 -1.92
N GLN A 366 -32.99 0.38 -2.86
CA GLN A 366 -32.94 -1.07 -2.64
C GLN A 366 -31.53 -1.64 -2.75
N THR A 367 -30.54 -0.88 -3.20
CA THR A 367 -29.19 -1.36 -3.48
C THR A 367 -28.57 -2.04 -2.26
N ALA A 368 -28.60 -1.41 -1.09
CA ALA A 368 -28.03 -1.95 0.13
C ALA A 368 -28.72 -3.25 0.57
N SER A 369 -30.05 -3.30 0.58
CA SER A 369 -30.82 -4.50 0.95
C SER A 369 -30.56 -5.64 -0.03
N ARG A 370 -30.46 -5.35 -1.33
CA ARG A 370 -30.18 -6.36 -2.35
C ARG A 370 -28.77 -6.94 -2.24
N ILE A 371 -27.75 -6.10 -2.00
CA ILE A 371 -26.37 -6.57 -1.77
C ILE A 371 -26.31 -7.45 -0.49
N LYS A 372 -27.01 -7.07 0.58
CA LYS A 372 -27.07 -7.88 1.81
C LYS A 372 -27.78 -9.22 1.60
N ALA A 373 -28.85 -9.25 0.81
CA ALA A 373 -29.62 -10.47 0.52
C ALA A 373 -28.89 -11.38 -0.47
N ASP A 374 -28.25 -10.83 -1.49
CA ASP A 374 -27.48 -11.56 -2.51
C ASP A 374 -26.10 -10.90 -2.73
N PRO A 375 -25.11 -11.18 -1.88
CA PRO A 375 -23.76 -10.66 -2.07
C PRO A 375 -23.11 -11.07 -3.42
N TYR A 376 -23.55 -12.17 -4.02
CA TYR A 376 -23.02 -12.63 -5.31
C TYR A 376 -23.44 -11.73 -6.48
N ALA A 377 -24.45 -10.89 -6.31
CA ALA A 377 -24.82 -9.86 -7.29
C ALA A 377 -23.62 -8.95 -7.63
N LEU A 378 -22.70 -8.71 -6.69
CA LEU A 378 -21.46 -7.94 -6.90
C LEU A 378 -20.52 -8.56 -7.93
N ASN A 379 -20.61 -9.87 -8.18
CA ASN A 379 -19.82 -10.54 -9.22
C ASN A 379 -20.29 -10.20 -10.63
N LYS A 380 -21.54 -9.75 -10.78
CA LYS A 380 -22.14 -9.33 -12.06
C LYS A 380 -21.78 -7.90 -12.45
N LEU A 381 -21.14 -7.13 -11.53
CA LEU A 381 -20.69 -5.77 -11.77
C LEU A 381 -19.37 -5.80 -12.56
N GLU A 382 -19.48 -6.07 -13.86
CA GLU A 382 -18.33 -6.22 -14.76
C GLU A 382 -17.66 -4.90 -15.07
N TYR A 383 -18.45 -3.89 -15.47
CA TYR A 383 -17.92 -2.57 -15.80
C TYR A 383 -17.34 -1.86 -14.58
N THR A 384 -17.97 -2.01 -13.42
CA THR A 384 -17.42 -1.57 -12.13
C THR A 384 -16.05 -2.21 -11.88
N THR A 385 -15.89 -3.50 -12.19
CA THR A 385 -14.60 -4.20 -12.05
C THR A 385 -13.54 -3.62 -13.00
N CYS A 386 -13.94 -3.30 -14.25
CA CYS A 386 -13.06 -2.66 -15.23
C CYS A 386 -12.60 -1.28 -14.77
N ILE A 387 -13.52 -0.48 -14.22
CA ILE A 387 -13.22 0.83 -13.64
C ILE A 387 -12.19 0.71 -12.51
N ILE A 388 -12.40 -0.18 -11.54
CA ILE A 388 -11.46 -0.37 -10.43
C ILE A 388 -10.07 -0.79 -10.94
N LYS A 389 -10.01 -1.69 -11.91
CA LYS A 389 -8.73 -2.11 -12.50
C LYS A 389 -8.02 -0.94 -13.20
N GLU A 390 -8.75 -0.12 -13.94
CA GLU A 390 -8.15 1.03 -14.63
C GLU A 390 -7.69 2.11 -13.65
N VAL A 391 -8.44 2.37 -12.58
CA VAL A 391 -7.99 3.23 -11.46
C VAL A 391 -6.67 2.72 -10.88
N LEU A 392 -6.59 1.43 -10.59
CA LEU A 392 -5.40 0.79 -10.03
C LEU A 392 -4.23 0.74 -11.01
N ARG A 393 -4.48 0.72 -12.31
CA ARG A 393 -3.43 0.83 -13.33
C ARG A 393 -2.80 2.22 -13.33
N LEU A 394 -3.63 3.26 -13.31
CA LEU A 394 -3.18 4.66 -13.33
C LEU A 394 -2.60 5.11 -11.99
N PHE A 395 -3.23 4.70 -10.89
CA PHE A 395 -2.86 5.12 -9.53
C PHE A 395 -2.65 3.92 -8.61
N PRO A 396 -1.64 3.07 -8.86
CA PRO A 396 -1.35 1.93 -7.99
C PRO A 396 -0.92 2.39 -6.61
N ALA A 397 -1.46 1.77 -5.56
CA ALA A 397 -1.19 2.18 -4.18
C ALA A 397 0.19 1.76 -3.65
N ALA A 398 0.87 0.83 -4.32
CA ALA A 398 2.17 0.31 -3.89
C ALA A 398 3.01 -0.18 -5.06
N SER A 399 4.26 -0.53 -4.79
CA SER A 399 5.19 -1.18 -5.69
C SER A 399 5.98 -2.28 -4.97
N ALA A 400 6.73 -3.11 -5.70
CA ALA A 400 7.30 -4.34 -5.15
C ALA A 400 8.82 -4.40 -5.25
N PRO A 401 9.58 -4.09 -4.17
CA PRO A 401 11.02 -4.25 -4.13
C PRO A 401 11.42 -5.72 -3.92
N ARG A 402 12.39 -6.18 -4.69
CA ARG A 402 12.99 -7.51 -4.62
C ARG A 402 14.50 -7.42 -4.43
N LYS A 403 15.11 -8.49 -3.96
CA LYS A 403 16.56 -8.57 -3.75
C LYS A 403 17.23 -9.19 -4.95
N GLY A 404 18.16 -8.48 -5.57
CA GLY A 404 19.08 -9.05 -6.55
C GLY A 404 20.05 -10.03 -5.90
N GLN A 405 20.50 -11.04 -6.64
CA GLN A 405 21.31 -12.13 -6.13
C GLN A 405 22.45 -12.47 -7.08
N LYS A 406 23.54 -13.02 -6.53
CA LYS A 406 24.67 -13.53 -7.31
C LYS A 406 24.20 -14.67 -8.23
N GLY A 407 24.60 -14.60 -9.49
CA GLY A 407 24.20 -15.59 -10.49
C GLY A 407 22.77 -15.45 -11.03
N LEU A 408 22.00 -14.49 -10.50
CA LEU A 408 20.68 -14.14 -11.03
C LEU A 408 20.81 -12.98 -12.03
N PHE A 409 20.28 -13.16 -13.22
CA PHE A 409 20.29 -12.16 -14.28
C PHE A 409 18.87 -11.76 -14.69
N LEU A 410 18.70 -10.50 -14.99
CA LEU A 410 17.57 -9.99 -15.76
C LEU A 410 17.82 -10.36 -17.22
N HIS A 411 16.84 -10.99 -17.88
CA HIS A 411 16.90 -11.35 -19.29
C HIS A 411 16.01 -10.40 -20.08
N ASP A 412 16.60 -9.56 -20.90
CA ASP A 412 15.86 -8.83 -21.92
C ASP A 412 15.57 -9.76 -23.10
N ARG A 413 14.39 -10.36 -23.13
CA ARG A 413 14.00 -11.32 -24.16
C ARG A 413 13.87 -10.69 -25.55
N LYS A 414 13.72 -9.36 -25.63
CA LYS A 414 13.64 -8.62 -26.91
C LYS A 414 15.01 -8.55 -27.59
N THR A 415 16.07 -8.36 -26.81
CA THR A 415 17.45 -8.23 -27.32
C THR A 415 18.31 -9.47 -27.11
N GLY A 416 17.90 -10.39 -26.25
CA GLY A 416 18.69 -11.56 -25.82
C GLY A 416 19.78 -11.23 -24.79
N GLU A 417 19.91 -9.97 -24.38
CA GLU A 417 20.92 -9.52 -23.42
C GLU A 417 20.59 -9.96 -21.99
N LYS A 418 21.64 -10.19 -21.21
CA LYS A 418 21.54 -10.54 -19.78
C LYS A 418 22.21 -9.47 -18.92
N PHE A 419 21.52 -9.05 -17.88
CA PHE A 419 21.96 -7.97 -17.00
C PHE A 419 22.07 -8.45 -15.55
N PRO A 420 23.18 -8.15 -14.81
CA PRO A 420 23.41 -8.67 -13.47
C PRO A 420 22.47 -8.03 -12.46
N THR A 421 22.00 -8.82 -11.49
CA THR A 421 21.15 -8.30 -10.39
C THR A 421 21.90 -8.20 -9.06
N GLU A 422 23.09 -8.80 -8.95
CA GLU A 422 23.88 -8.85 -7.71
C GLU A 422 24.23 -7.45 -7.20
N GLY A 423 23.84 -7.16 -5.95
CA GLY A 423 24.11 -5.89 -5.29
C GLY A 423 23.14 -4.78 -5.66
N TYR A 424 22.03 -5.10 -6.32
CA TYR A 424 20.97 -4.16 -6.64
C TYR A 424 19.66 -4.54 -5.96
N MET A 425 18.89 -3.55 -5.54
CA MET A 425 17.46 -3.71 -5.34
C MET A 425 16.78 -3.79 -6.71
N ILE A 426 15.90 -4.76 -6.92
CA ILE A 426 15.04 -4.83 -8.12
C ILE A 426 13.71 -4.22 -7.73
N TRP A 427 13.39 -3.07 -8.29
CA TRP A 427 12.17 -2.35 -7.95
C TRP A 427 11.18 -2.43 -9.11
N MET A 428 10.18 -3.30 -8.98
CA MET A 428 9.06 -3.40 -9.92
C MET A 428 8.10 -2.24 -9.66
N ILE A 429 8.11 -1.27 -10.55
CA ILE A 429 7.43 0.02 -10.39
C ILE A 429 6.08 -0.04 -11.10
N HIS A 430 5.02 -0.36 -10.34
CA HIS A 430 3.69 -0.56 -10.91
C HIS A 430 3.14 0.73 -11.56
N TYR A 431 3.41 1.91 -11.01
CA TYR A 431 3.06 3.19 -11.65
C TYR A 431 3.71 3.31 -13.02
N GLY A 432 5.01 3.12 -13.11
CA GLY A 432 5.73 3.22 -14.38
C GLY A 432 5.32 2.13 -15.39
N LEU A 433 4.97 0.94 -14.92
CA LEU A 433 4.41 -0.12 -15.77
C LEU A 433 3.02 0.26 -16.28
N GLY A 434 2.15 0.77 -15.40
CA GLY A 434 0.80 1.25 -15.75
C GLY A 434 0.79 2.43 -16.72
N HIS A 435 1.89 3.21 -16.77
CA HIS A 435 2.08 4.36 -17.66
C HIS A 435 3.12 4.10 -18.75
N ASN A 436 3.35 2.84 -19.10
CA ASN A 436 4.31 2.47 -20.16
C ASN A 436 3.61 2.42 -21.52
N PRO A 437 3.92 3.32 -22.49
CA PRO A 437 3.28 3.32 -23.81
C PRO A 437 3.61 2.06 -24.62
N GLU A 438 4.77 1.41 -24.39
CA GLU A 438 5.12 0.14 -25.04
C GLU A 438 4.17 -1.01 -24.62
N VAL A 439 3.47 -0.86 -23.50
CA VAL A 439 2.54 -1.86 -22.93
C VAL A 439 1.08 -1.50 -23.19
N TRP A 440 0.74 -0.23 -23.04
CA TRP A 440 -0.66 0.24 -23.05
C TRP A 440 -1.06 1.05 -24.28
N GLY A 441 -0.12 1.30 -25.22
CA GLY A 441 -0.37 2.10 -26.41
C GLY A 441 -0.34 3.61 -26.16
N ASP A 442 -0.72 4.39 -27.17
CA ASP A 442 -0.61 5.85 -27.14
C ASP A 442 -1.56 6.51 -26.13
N ASP A 443 -2.66 5.84 -25.79
CA ASP A 443 -3.65 6.29 -24.82
C ASP A 443 -3.34 5.81 -23.38
N TYR A 444 -2.08 5.46 -23.06
CA TYR A 444 -1.62 4.94 -21.77
C TYR A 444 -1.96 5.84 -20.57
N ASN A 445 -2.08 7.15 -20.74
CA ASN A 445 -2.47 8.12 -19.72
C ASN A 445 -3.99 8.37 -19.64
N THR A 446 -4.77 7.80 -20.56
CA THR A 446 -6.21 8.01 -20.60
C THR A 446 -6.92 7.02 -19.68
N PHE A 447 -7.91 7.51 -18.93
CA PHE A 447 -8.80 6.66 -18.14
C PHE A 447 -9.80 5.96 -19.06
N ASN A 448 -9.50 4.72 -19.40
CA ASN A 448 -10.30 3.91 -20.34
C ASN A 448 -10.58 2.51 -19.74
N PRO A 449 -11.67 2.35 -18.96
CA PRO A 449 -12.03 1.06 -18.37
C PRO A 449 -12.30 -0.05 -19.40
N ASP A 450 -12.67 0.30 -20.64
CA ASP A 450 -12.99 -0.66 -21.69
C ASP A 450 -11.82 -1.56 -22.08
N ARG A 451 -10.57 -1.19 -21.69
CA ARG A 451 -9.40 -2.07 -21.83
C ARG A 451 -9.60 -3.41 -21.13
N PHE A 452 -10.30 -3.41 -20.01
CA PHE A 452 -10.49 -4.57 -19.14
C PHE A 452 -11.78 -5.34 -19.43
N LEU A 453 -12.58 -4.93 -20.41
CA LEU A 453 -13.71 -5.71 -20.87
C LEU A 453 -13.24 -7.04 -21.48
N PRO A 454 -14.02 -8.13 -21.36
CA PRO A 454 -13.64 -9.44 -21.88
C PRO A 454 -13.19 -9.42 -23.35
N GLU A 455 -13.90 -8.68 -24.20
CA GLU A 455 -13.61 -8.52 -25.62
C GLU A 455 -12.28 -7.79 -25.91
N ASN A 456 -11.78 -6.99 -24.98
CA ASN A 456 -10.51 -6.25 -25.11
C ASN A 456 -9.37 -6.83 -24.30
N SER A 457 -9.65 -7.69 -23.33
CA SER A 457 -8.68 -8.20 -22.37
C SER A 457 -7.50 -8.95 -23.03
N HIS A 458 -7.74 -9.54 -24.21
CA HIS A 458 -6.71 -10.22 -25.01
C HIS A 458 -5.63 -9.27 -25.58
N LYS A 459 -5.89 -7.96 -25.59
CA LYS A 459 -4.93 -6.92 -26.03
C LYS A 459 -3.95 -6.55 -24.93
N ILE A 460 -4.26 -6.89 -23.68
CA ILE A 460 -3.39 -6.56 -22.52
C ILE A 460 -2.30 -7.63 -22.45
N PRO A 461 -1.00 -7.25 -22.53
CA PRO A 461 0.08 -8.20 -22.38
C PRO A 461 0.01 -8.93 -21.05
N GLU A 462 0.35 -10.23 -21.05
CA GLU A 462 0.39 -11.02 -19.83
C GLU A 462 1.30 -10.35 -18.78
N GLY A 463 0.82 -10.27 -17.54
CA GLY A 463 1.57 -9.64 -16.46
C GLY A 463 1.61 -8.11 -16.47
N ALA A 464 0.95 -7.43 -17.42
CA ALA A 464 0.91 -5.97 -17.48
C ALA A 464 0.08 -5.34 -16.34
N PHE A 465 -1.06 -5.93 -15.98
CA PHE A 465 -1.83 -5.50 -14.82
C PHE A 465 -1.31 -6.18 -13.55
N ARG A 466 -0.59 -5.44 -12.70
CA ARG A 466 0.10 -5.98 -11.52
C ARG A 466 -0.18 -5.23 -10.22
N SER A 467 -1.21 -4.42 -10.15
CA SER A 467 -1.47 -3.59 -8.96
C SER A 467 -1.61 -4.39 -7.67
N PHE A 468 -1.97 -5.68 -7.78
CA PHE A 468 -1.98 -6.65 -6.67
C PHE A 468 -0.80 -7.63 -6.68
N GLU A 469 0.20 -7.42 -7.52
CA GLU A 469 1.27 -8.36 -7.82
C GLU A 469 0.75 -9.72 -8.35
N ILE A 470 1.67 -10.56 -8.84
CA ILE A 470 1.37 -11.87 -9.42
C ILE A 470 2.26 -12.92 -8.76
N GLY A 471 1.80 -14.18 -8.77
CA GLY A 471 2.53 -15.32 -8.21
C GLY A 471 2.31 -15.51 -6.71
N ALA A 472 3.19 -16.26 -6.08
CA ALA A 472 3.05 -16.66 -4.67
C ALA A 472 2.98 -15.48 -3.68
N ARG A 473 3.51 -14.32 -4.07
CA ARG A 473 3.55 -13.09 -3.27
C ARG A 473 2.50 -12.06 -3.68
N SER A 474 1.45 -12.48 -4.40
CA SER A 474 0.30 -11.63 -4.72
C SER A 474 -0.39 -11.11 -3.45
N CYS A 475 -1.11 -10.01 -3.57
CA CYS A 475 -1.80 -9.37 -2.45
C CYS A 475 -2.80 -10.33 -1.79
N LEU A 476 -2.70 -10.48 -0.47
CA LEU A 476 -3.63 -11.29 0.32
C LEU A 476 -5.03 -10.70 0.33
N GLY A 477 -5.10 -9.35 0.40
CA GLY A 477 -6.36 -8.60 0.50
C GLY A 477 -7.01 -8.28 -0.84
N GLN A 478 -6.54 -8.81 -1.98
CA GLN A 478 -7.08 -8.45 -3.30
C GLN A 478 -8.60 -8.61 -3.40
N ASN A 479 -9.12 -9.76 -2.94
CA ASN A 479 -10.57 -10.02 -2.99
C ASN A 479 -11.35 -9.04 -2.11
N LEU A 480 -10.83 -8.72 -0.92
CA LEU A 480 -11.45 -7.74 -0.03
C LEU A 480 -11.45 -6.35 -0.66
N ALA A 481 -10.31 -5.88 -1.16
CA ALA A 481 -10.20 -4.55 -1.76
C ALA A 481 -11.14 -4.36 -2.97
N MET A 482 -11.24 -5.39 -3.83
CA MET A 482 -12.17 -5.37 -4.96
C MET A 482 -13.62 -5.38 -4.50
N LEU A 483 -13.96 -6.21 -3.51
CA LEU A 483 -15.31 -6.33 -2.94
C LEU A 483 -15.75 -5.03 -2.28
N GLU A 484 -14.93 -4.50 -1.40
CA GLU A 484 -15.16 -3.26 -0.65
C GLU A 484 -15.33 -2.06 -1.59
N THR A 485 -14.42 -1.89 -2.55
CA THR A 485 -14.52 -0.80 -3.52
C THR A 485 -15.79 -0.93 -4.36
N LYS A 486 -16.19 -2.14 -4.79
CA LYS A 486 -17.48 -2.35 -5.49
C LYS A 486 -18.67 -1.91 -4.67
N ILE A 487 -18.71 -2.28 -3.38
CA ILE A 487 -19.82 -1.90 -2.48
C ILE A 487 -19.87 -0.38 -2.32
N VAL A 488 -18.73 0.26 -2.10
CA VAL A 488 -18.63 1.72 -1.98
C VAL A 488 -19.15 2.39 -3.26
N LEU A 489 -18.64 2.00 -4.44
CA LEU A 489 -19.07 2.58 -5.72
C LEU A 489 -20.56 2.37 -5.97
N ALA A 490 -21.09 1.18 -5.67
CA ALA A 490 -22.50 0.85 -5.85
C ALA A 490 -23.44 1.74 -4.99
N LEU A 491 -23.01 2.11 -3.80
CA LEU A 491 -23.82 2.89 -2.86
C LEU A 491 -23.66 4.40 -3.05
N ILE A 492 -22.50 4.89 -3.55
CA ILE A 492 -22.23 6.32 -3.59
C ILE A 492 -22.35 6.95 -4.98
N CYS A 493 -22.00 6.25 -6.07
CA CYS A 493 -21.91 6.87 -7.41
C CYS A 493 -23.24 7.36 -7.97
N ARG A 494 -24.38 6.79 -7.54
CA ARG A 494 -25.72 7.25 -7.95
C ARG A 494 -26.32 8.30 -7.03
N LYS A 495 -25.68 8.57 -5.89
CA LYS A 495 -26.20 9.49 -4.86
C LYS A 495 -25.35 10.73 -4.70
N PHE A 496 -24.06 10.65 -4.98
CA PHE A 496 -23.12 11.73 -4.71
C PHE A 496 -22.25 12.05 -5.92
N GLU A 497 -21.89 13.33 -6.02
CA GLU A 497 -20.84 13.84 -6.88
C GLU A 497 -19.84 14.65 -6.06
N PHE A 498 -18.57 14.64 -6.48
CA PHE A 498 -17.45 15.23 -5.74
C PHE A 498 -16.74 16.26 -6.60
N ASP A 499 -16.70 17.49 -6.13
CA ASP A 499 -15.97 18.59 -6.76
C ASP A 499 -14.63 18.76 -6.04
N VAL A 500 -13.52 18.56 -6.74
CA VAL A 500 -12.18 18.71 -6.18
C VAL A 500 -11.89 20.19 -5.92
N ARG A 501 -11.38 20.51 -4.73
CA ARG A 501 -11.15 21.87 -4.24
C ARG A 501 -9.69 22.08 -3.84
N LEU A 502 -8.80 22.11 -4.85
CA LEU A 502 -7.38 22.47 -4.70
C LEU A 502 -7.11 23.97 -4.79
N ASP A 503 -8.18 24.78 -4.91
CA ASP A 503 -8.11 26.23 -4.87
C ASP A 503 -7.71 26.75 -3.46
N GLU A 504 -7.38 28.03 -3.37
CA GLU A 504 -6.95 28.66 -2.10
C GLU A 504 -8.01 28.53 -0.99
N GLU A 505 -9.29 28.63 -1.32
CA GLU A 505 -10.39 28.50 -0.38
C GLU A 505 -10.46 27.09 0.18
N GLY A 506 -10.47 26.07 -0.70
CA GLY A 506 -10.52 24.66 -0.31
C GLY A 506 -9.34 24.27 0.56
N LEU A 507 -8.12 24.65 0.14
CA LEU A 507 -6.90 24.37 0.90
C LEU A 507 -6.87 25.09 2.27
N ARG A 508 -7.46 26.30 2.37
CA ARG A 508 -7.59 27.02 3.64
C ARG A 508 -8.56 26.31 4.60
N GLU A 509 -9.72 25.86 4.09
CA GLU A 509 -10.71 25.15 4.90
C GLU A 509 -10.17 23.82 5.44
N VAL A 510 -9.62 22.96 4.59
CA VAL A 510 -9.03 21.68 5.04
C VAL A 510 -7.77 21.88 5.88
N GLY A 511 -7.11 23.02 5.81
CA GLY A 511 -5.96 23.37 6.64
C GLY A 511 -6.27 23.47 8.14
N LYS A 512 -7.54 23.44 8.53
CA LYS A 512 -8.01 23.55 9.93
C LYS A 512 -8.32 22.20 10.57
N ASP A 513 -8.30 21.08 9.84
CA ASP A 513 -8.77 19.78 10.31
C ASP A 513 -7.80 19.02 11.24
N GLY A 514 -6.61 19.56 11.49
CA GLY A 514 -5.60 18.96 12.36
C GLY A 514 -4.92 17.70 11.82
N SER A 515 -5.23 17.29 10.59
CA SER A 515 -4.63 16.13 9.94
C SER A 515 -3.12 16.31 9.68
N PHE A 516 -2.46 15.24 9.27
CA PHE A 516 -1.06 15.30 8.81
C PHE A 516 -0.87 16.31 7.69
N TYR A 517 -1.74 16.32 6.71
CA TYR A 517 -1.69 17.24 5.57
C TYR A 517 -1.80 18.72 5.97
N ALA A 518 -2.61 19.02 6.99
CA ALA A 518 -2.75 20.39 7.51
C ALA A 518 -1.47 20.91 8.19
N ARG A 519 -0.69 20.01 8.79
CA ARG A 519 0.56 20.33 9.52
C ARG A 519 1.76 20.53 8.61
N ASP A 520 1.75 19.89 7.44
CA ASP A 520 2.86 19.91 6.51
C ASP A 520 2.67 20.94 5.40
N LYS A 521 3.29 22.11 5.58
CA LYS A 521 3.21 23.20 4.61
C LYS A 521 4.02 22.95 3.32
N THR A 522 4.85 21.91 3.28
CA THR A 522 5.71 21.65 2.12
C THR A 522 4.95 21.22 0.87
N PHE A 523 3.74 20.67 1.02
CA PHE A 523 2.83 20.32 -0.09
C PHE A 523 2.49 21.50 -1.00
N ARG A 524 2.51 22.73 -0.47
CA ARG A 524 2.11 23.96 -1.16
C ARG A 524 3.29 24.75 -1.70
N MET A 525 4.50 24.20 -1.64
CA MET A 525 5.70 24.88 -2.10
C MET A 525 6.16 24.35 -3.47
N GLY A 526 6.48 25.26 -4.37
CA GLY A 526 7.00 24.95 -5.71
C GLY A 526 5.91 24.55 -6.71
N LYS A 527 6.25 23.66 -7.64
CA LYS A 527 5.33 23.16 -8.66
C LYS A 527 4.17 22.40 -8.03
N GLN A 528 2.97 22.52 -8.59
CA GLN A 528 1.74 21.98 -8.01
C GLN A 528 1.08 20.87 -8.85
N ASP A 529 1.74 20.43 -9.91
CA ASP A 529 1.27 19.37 -10.79
C ASP A 529 2.41 18.44 -11.24
N VAL A 530 2.08 17.26 -11.68
CA VAL A 530 2.96 16.32 -12.38
C VAL A 530 2.37 16.11 -13.77
N GLU A 531 3.00 16.72 -14.78
CA GLU A 531 2.56 16.61 -16.18
C GLU A 531 1.07 16.96 -16.38
N GLY A 532 0.58 17.96 -15.64
CA GLY A 532 -0.80 18.42 -15.68
C GLY A 532 -1.73 17.68 -14.70
N GLU A 533 -1.25 16.66 -13.98
CA GLU A 533 -2.02 16.00 -12.93
C GLU A 533 -1.78 16.69 -11.58
N GLU A 534 -2.81 17.38 -11.06
CA GLU A 534 -2.73 18.10 -9.79
C GLU A 534 -2.89 17.18 -8.57
N LEU A 535 -3.60 16.06 -8.73
CA LEU A 535 -3.78 15.05 -7.67
C LEU A 535 -2.75 13.93 -7.79
N TYR A 536 -1.50 14.30 -8.08
CA TYR A 536 -0.39 13.35 -8.13
C TYR A 536 -0.23 12.58 -6.80
N GLN A 537 0.37 11.40 -6.90
CA GLN A 537 0.59 10.55 -5.73
C GLN A 537 1.76 11.04 -4.86
N ILE A 538 1.55 10.99 -3.55
CA ILE A 538 2.54 11.26 -2.50
C ILE A 538 2.75 10.02 -1.64
N LEU A 539 3.87 9.94 -0.90
CA LEU A 539 4.15 8.83 0.01
C LEU A 539 3.72 9.18 1.44
N VAL A 540 2.63 8.55 1.91
CA VAL A 540 2.19 8.58 3.31
C VAL A 540 1.71 7.17 3.66
N GLY A 541 2.63 6.29 4.04
CA GLY A 541 2.35 4.86 4.19
C GLY A 541 2.24 4.17 2.82
N ALA A 542 1.11 4.26 2.17
CA ALA A 542 0.90 3.91 0.76
C ALA A 542 1.01 5.15 -0.15
N ALA A 543 0.83 4.96 -1.45
CA ALA A 543 0.70 6.06 -2.40
C ALA A 543 -0.71 6.67 -2.30
N LYS A 544 -0.78 7.93 -1.86
CA LYS A 544 -2.01 8.67 -1.58
C LYS A 544 -2.15 9.92 -2.44
N PRO A 545 -3.37 10.44 -2.63
CA PRO A 545 -3.55 11.69 -3.35
C PRO A 545 -2.97 12.87 -2.56
N ARG A 546 -2.37 13.80 -3.27
CA ARG A 546 -1.90 15.08 -2.73
C ARG A 546 -2.95 15.75 -1.87
N GLU A 547 -2.53 16.38 -0.76
CA GLU A 547 -3.37 17.10 0.20
C GLU A 547 -4.54 16.27 0.77
N GLY A 548 -4.53 14.94 0.59
CA GLY A 548 -5.65 14.07 0.99
C GLY A 548 -6.92 14.27 0.16
N MET A 549 -6.81 14.86 -1.04
CA MET A 549 -7.92 15.14 -1.97
C MET A 549 -9.03 15.96 -1.31
N PRO A 550 -8.85 17.29 -1.13
CA PRO A 550 -9.92 18.18 -0.70
C PRO A 550 -11.09 18.17 -1.68
N VAL A 551 -12.29 17.94 -1.19
CA VAL A 551 -13.51 17.90 -2.01
C VAL A 551 -14.66 18.61 -1.32
N GLN A 552 -15.61 19.09 -2.13
CA GLN A 552 -16.97 19.40 -1.74
C GLN A 552 -17.89 18.33 -2.33
N VAL A 553 -18.76 17.75 -1.53
CA VAL A 553 -19.71 16.72 -1.98
C VAL A 553 -21.09 17.35 -2.16
N ARG A 554 -21.82 16.89 -3.17
CA ARG A 554 -23.24 17.22 -3.39
C ARG A 554 -24.07 15.97 -3.61
N GLU A 555 -25.30 15.98 -3.10
CA GLU A 555 -26.27 14.93 -3.43
C GLU A 555 -26.84 15.18 -4.83
N VAL A 556 -27.09 14.11 -5.56
CA VAL A 556 -27.69 14.14 -6.89
C VAL A 556 -28.87 13.18 -6.95
N GLU A 557 -29.93 13.59 -7.62
CA GLU A 557 -31.05 12.70 -7.98
C GLU A 557 -30.77 12.13 -9.38
N TRP A 558 -30.09 10.99 -9.42
CA TRP A 558 -29.88 10.29 -10.69
C TRP A 558 -31.09 9.42 -11.03
N LYS A 559 -31.59 9.54 -12.25
CA LYS A 559 -32.64 8.70 -12.82
C LYS A 559 -32.11 8.08 -14.09
N ALA A 560 -32.37 6.78 -14.30
CA ALA A 560 -32.16 6.16 -15.59
C ALA A 560 -33.20 6.74 -16.57
N GLU A 561 -32.76 7.42 -17.60
CA GLU A 561 -33.63 7.85 -18.70
C GLU A 561 -34.11 6.66 -19.55
#